data_53d0cc7c9e411b5ff8289437dc625a16
#
_entry.id   53d0cc7c9e411b5ff8289437dc625a16
#
_cell.length_a   1.000
_cell.length_b   1.000
_cell.length_c   1.000
_cell.angle_alpha   90.00
_cell.angle_beta   90.00
_cell.angle_gamma   90.00
#
_symmetry.space_group_name_H-M   'P 1'
#
loop_
_entity.id
_entity.type
_entity.pdbx_description
1 polymer ?
#
loop_
_entity_poly.entity_id
_entity_poly.type
_entity_poly.pdbx_seq_one_letter_code
_entity_poly.pdbx_strand_id
1 'polypeptide(L)'
;MAQQSIVGEKVGMTQTWVDDKVVPVTVLRVEPMRIVQIKTNERDGYTALQVTYGHRDAKKLTKPAAGHFEKAGVAPGKRLIELRLDSVDGFEVGQELTVEQIPAGTKVDVTGTSRGKGFAGVMKRHNFAGQPASHGNNKSHRKPGAIGSCAFPARVFKGQRMAGHMGHEQVTTQNLEVVHSDAERNLL
;
A
#
# COMPACT_ATOMS: atom_id res chain seq x y z
N MET A 1 9.84 -18.01 -8.22
CA MET A 1 10.55 -17.43 -7.06
C MET A 1 9.49 -17.22 -5.99
N ALA A 2 9.70 -17.74 -4.79
CA ALA A 2 8.77 -17.49 -3.70
C ALA A 2 8.73 -15.99 -3.44
N GLN A 3 7.59 -15.36 -3.64
CA GLN A 3 7.41 -13.96 -3.31
C GLN A 3 7.36 -13.83 -1.79
N GLN A 4 8.32 -13.14 -1.21
CA GLN A 4 8.29 -12.78 0.19
C GLN A 4 7.54 -11.46 0.35
N SER A 5 6.71 -11.35 1.38
CA SER A 5 5.95 -10.15 1.67
C SER A 5 5.97 -9.86 3.16
N ILE A 6 6.16 -8.60 3.51
CA ILE A 6 6.14 -8.12 4.89
C ILE A 6 5.25 -6.88 5.01
N VAL A 7 4.83 -6.60 6.23
CA VAL A 7 4.05 -5.39 6.55
C VAL A 7 4.89 -4.45 7.38
N GLY A 8 5.03 -3.20 6.93
CA GLY A 8 5.76 -2.16 7.63
C GLY A 8 4.91 -0.91 7.86
N GLU A 9 5.29 -0.13 8.86
CA GLU A 9 4.74 1.17 9.16
C GLU A 9 5.75 2.26 8.81
N LYS A 10 5.35 3.21 7.95
CA LYS A 10 6.24 4.33 7.57
C LYS A 10 6.47 5.24 8.77
N VAL A 11 7.71 5.31 9.23
CA VAL A 11 8.14 6.22 10.30
C VAL A 11 8.40 7.62 9.76
N GLY A 12 9.12 7.71 8.64
CA GLY A 12 9.49 9.00 8.05
C GLY A 12 10.40 8.85 6.85
N MET A 13 11.02 9.96 6.48
CA MET A 13 12.04 10.01 5.43
C MET A 13 13.29 10.70 5.96
N THR A 14 14.44 10.23 5.51
CA THR A 14 15.75 10.80 5.79
C THR A 14 16.63 10.67 4.55
N GLN A 15 17.89 10.96 4.69
CA GLN A 15 18.90 10.78 3.65
C GLN A 15 20.09 10.02 4.20
N THR A 16 20.74 9.27 3.36
CA THR A 16 21.97 8.55 3.67
C THR A 16 22.97 8.71 2.53
N TRP A 17 24.24 8.44 2.82
CA TRP A 17 25.30 8.44 1.83
C TRP A 17 25.54 7.02 1.32
N VAL A 18 25.50 6.86 0.01
CA VAL A 18 25.84 5.62 -0.67
C VAL A 18 26.80 5.99 -1.81
N ASP A 19 28.01 5.45 -1.81
CA ASP A 19 29.05 5.71 -2.81
C ASP A 19 29.24 7.22 -3.10
N ASP A 20 29.46 8.02 -2.06
CA ASP A 20 29.62 9.49 -2.11
C ASP A 20 28.41 10.28 -2.67
N LYS A 21 27.26 9.63 -2.82
CA LYS A 21 26.00 10.27 -3.22
C LYS A 21 25.00 10.31 -2.09
N VAL A 22 24.31 11.43 -1.96
CA VAL A 22 23.18 11.56 -1.04
C VAL A 22 21.95 10.90 -1.66
N VAL A 23 21.45 9.87 -0.99
CA VAL A 23 20.26 9.13 -1.41
C VAL A 23 19.12 9.39 -0.42
N PRO A 24 17.95 9.86 -0.89
CA PRO A 24 16.78 9.99 -0.02
C PRO A 24 16.20 8.60 0.26
N VAL A 25 15.99 8.31 1.54
CA VAL A 25 15.46 7.01 1.98
C VAL A 25 14.19 7.18 2.81
N THR A 26 13.31 6.22 2.72
CA THR A 26 12.13 6.10 3.58
C THR A 26 12.44 5.06 4.65
N VAL A 27 12.18 5.38 5.91
CA VAL A 27 12.37 4.46 7.03
C VAL A 27 11.05 3.79 7.35
N LEU A 28 11.05 2.46 7.31
CA LEU A 28 9.92 1.61 7.67
C LEU A 28 10.24 0.86 8.97
N ARG A 29 9.29 0.83 9.89
CA ARG A 29 9.32 -0.06 11.05
C ARG A 29 8.53 -1.33 10.69
N VAL A 30 9.19 -2.46 10.79
CA VAL A 30 8.63 -3.78 10.49
C VAL A 30 8.57 -4.58 11.78
N GLU A 31 7.47 -4.47 12.52
CA GLU A 31 7.27 -5.29 13.72
C GLU A 31 7.15 -6.77 13.31
N PRO A 32 7.72 -7.72 14.07
CA PRO A 32 7.58 -9.15 13.79
C PRO A 32 6.12 -9.54 13.58
N MET A 33 5.86 -10.23 12.48
CA MET A 33 4.54 -10.70 12.11
C MET A 33 4.38 -12.16 12.47
N ARG A 34 3.19 -12.55 12.93
CA ARG A 34 2.85 -13.93 13.29
C ARG A 34 1.80 -14.46 12.31
N ILE A 35 2.04 -15.67 11.83
CA ILE A 35 1.10 -16.36 10.92
C ILE A 35 -0.05 -16.89 11.75
N VAL A 36 -1.27 -16.46 11.41
CA VAL A 36 -2.51 -16.87 12.09
C VAL A 36 -3.22 -17.98 11.33
N GLN A 37 -3.18 -17.93 9.99
CA GLN A 37 -3.80 -18.91 9.13
C GLN A 37 -3.06 -19.02 7.80
N ILE A 38 -2.95 -20.25 7.30
CA ILE A 38 -2.47 -20.52 5.95
C ILE A 38 -3.69 -20.84 5.08
N LYS A 39 -3.83 -20.10 3.98
CA LYS A 39 -4.88 -20.30 2.99
C LYS A 39 -4.33 -21.06 1.79
N THR A 40 -5.06 -22.09 1.38
CA THR A 40 -4.69 -22.95 0.26
C THR A 40 -5.73 -22.87 -0.84
N ASN A 41 -5.29 -23.11 -2.07
CA ASN A 41 -6.19 -23.05 -3.22
C ASN A 41 -7.35 -24.07 -3.14
N GLU A 42 -7.10 -25.23 -2.54
CA GLU A 42 -8.11 -26.29 -2.40
C GLU A 42 -9.28 -25.90 -1.49
N ARG A 43 -8.97 -25.20 -0.38
CA ARG A 43 -9.96 -24.83 0.63
C ARG A 43 -10.53 -23.43 0.46
N ASP A 44 -9.67 -22.46 0.14
CA ASP A 44 -10.01 -21.04 0.13
C ASP A 44 -10.10 -20.45 -1.30
N GLY A 45 -9.70 -21.21 -2.33
CA GLY A 45 -9.70 -20.78 -3.73
C GLY A 45 -8.52 -19.89 -4.12
N TYR A 46 -7.58 -19.64 -3.21
CA TYR A 46 -6.35 -18.89 -3.44
C TYR A 46 -5.30 -19.20 -2.36
N THR A 47 -4.05 -18.89 -2.67
CA THR A 47 -2.91 -19.13 -1.78
C THR A 47 -2.50 -17.83 -1.08
N ALA A 48 -2.48 -17.83 0.27
CA ALA A 48 -2.10 -16.68 1.07
C ALA A 48 -1.70 -17.06 2.51
N LEU A 49 -0.88 -16.22 3.13
CA LEU A 49 -0.63 -16.22 4.57
C LEU A 49 -1.46 -15.12 5.23
N GLN A 50 -2.31 -15.47 6.18
CA GLN A 50 -2.96 -14.49 7.02
C GLN A 50 -2.06 -14.21 8.22
N VAL A 51 -1.58 -12.98 8.32
CA VAL A 51 -0.63 -12.55 9.35
C VAL A 51 -1.20 -11.46 10.23
N THR A 52 -0.67 -11.38 11.45
CA THR A 52 -0.94 -10.29 12.38
C THR A 52 0.36 -9.70 12.89
N TYR A 53 0.36 -8.41 13.23
CA TYR A 53 1.53 -7.71 13.78
C TYR A 53 1.12 -6.80 14.95
N GLY A 54 2.10 -6.42 15.75
CA GLY A 54 1.90 -5.58 16.91
C GLY A 54 1.11 -6.28 18.02
N HIS A 55 0.54 -5.49 18.93
CA HIS A 55 -0.24 -5.98 20.05
C HIS A 55 -1.59 -5.30 20.15
N ARG A 56 -2.62 -6.05 20.51
CA ARG A 56 -3.95 -5.56 20.83
C ARG A 56 -4.52 -6.35 21.99
N ASP A 57 -5.10 -5.64 22.98
CA ASP A 57 -5.75 -6.29 24.13
C ASP A 57 -6.88 -7.21 23.68
N ALA A 58 -6.89 -8.44 24.17
CA ALA A 58 -7.94 -9.41 23.88
C ALA A 58 -9.35 -8.91 24.27
N LYS A 59 -9.45 -8.09 25.33
CA LYS A 59 -10.71 -7.48 25.80
C LYS A 59 -11.33 -6.52 24.77
N LYS A 60 -10.54 -6.00 23.83
CA LYS A 60 -11.01 -5.08 22.77
C LYS A 60 -11.40 -5.81 21.48
N LEU A 61 -11.33 -7.13 21.46
CA LEU A 61 -11.74 -7.96 20.34
C LEU A 61 -13.19 -8.40 20.47
N THR A 62 -13.83 -8.57 19.32
CA THR A 62 -15.12 -9.27 19.25
C THR A 62 -14.92 -10.75 19.48
N LYS A 63 -15.92 -11.44 20.05
CA LYS A 63 -15.84 -12.89 20.31
C LYS A 63 -15.40 -13.74 19.11
N PRO A 64 -15.92 -13.53 17.86
CA PRO A 64 -15.46 -14.27 16.70
C PRO A 64 -13.97 -14.06 16.39
N ALA A 65 -13.48 -12.82 16.50
CA ALA A 65 -12.07 -12.51 16.27
C ALA A 65 -11.17 -13.12 17.35
N ALA A 66 -11.58 -13.10 18.63
CA ALA A 66 -10.85 -13.74 19.72
C ALA A 66 -10.73 -15.25 19.46
N GLY A 67 -11.84 -15.94 19.15
CA GLY A 67 -11.82 -17.37 18.83
C GLY A 67 -10.94 -17.74 17.62
N HIS A 68 -10.80 -16.82 16.64
CA HIS A 68 -9.91 -17.02 15.51
C HIS A 68 -8.42 -17.05 15.94
N PHE A 69 -8.01 -16.13 16.81
CA PHE A 69 -6.65 -16.10 17.37
C PHE A 69 -6.40 -17.28 18.34
N GLU A 70 -7.38 -17.63 19.16
CA GLU A 70 -7.31 -18.78 20.07
C GLU A 70 -7.10 -20.09 19.32
N LYS A 71 -7.84 -20.29 18.21
CA LYS A 71 -7.66 -21.46 17.34
C LYS A 71 -6.27 -21.57 16.76
N ALA A 72 -5.64 -20.44 16.45
CA ALA A 72 -4.28 -20.36 15.91
C ALA A 72 -3.21 -20.44 17.01
N GLY A 73 -3.58 -20.29 18.31
CA GLY A 73 -2.62 -20.20 19.40
C GLY A 73 -1.73 -18.95 19.37
N VAL A 74 -2.19 -17.89 18.67
CA VAL A 74 -1.41 -16.67 18.38
C VAL A 74 -1.96 -15.48 19.18
N ALA A 75 -1.08 -14.68 19.78
CA ALA A 75 -1.48 -13.48 20.49
C ALA A 75 -2.09 -12.45 19.50
N PRO A 76 -3.20 -11.77 19.88
CA PRO A 76 -3.85 -10.78 19.00
C PRO A 76 -2.96 -9.60 18.66
N GLY A 77 -2.96 -9.21 17.38
CA GLY A 77 -2.28 -8.03 16.90
C GLY A 77 -3.22 -6.90 16.51
N LYS A 78 -2.64 -5.80 16.03
CA LYS A 78 -3.37 -4.58 15.62
C LYS A 78 -4.34 -4.84 14.46
N ARG A 79 -3.91 -5.64 13.47
CA ARG A 79 -4.68 -5.97 12.25
C ARG A 79 -4.37 -7.38 11.78
N LEU A 80 -5.32 -7.96 11.07
CA LEU A 80 -5.14 -9.15 10.25
C LEU A 80 -4.98 -8.70 8.79
N ILE A 81 -3.96 -9.18 8.12
CA ILE A 81 -3.65 -8.86 6.73
C ILE A 81 -3.35 -10.17 6.01
N GLU A 82 -3.73 -10.26 4.76
CA GLU A 82 -3.42 -11.41 3.91
C GLU A 82 -2.31 -11.06 2.93
N LEU A 83 -1.24 -11.83 2.99
CA LEU A 83 -0.11 -11.77 2.07
C LEU A 83 -0.33 -12.87 1.03
N ARG A 84 -0.70 -12.50 -0.19
CA ARG A 84 -0.86 -13.45 -1.30
C ARG A 84 0.51 -13.85 -1.81
N LEU A 85 0.76 -15.15 -1.86
CA LEU A 85 2.01 -15.75 -2.29
C LEU A 85 1.73 -16.79 -3.38
N ASP A 86 2.73 -17.08 -4.19
CA ASP A 86 2.63 -18.13 -5.21
C ASP A 86 2.63 -19.54 -4.58
N SER A 87 3.38 -19.73 -3.49
CA SER A 87 3.38 -20.93 -2.64
C SER A 87 3.42 -20.56 -1.17
N VAL A 88 2.83 -21.42 -0.35
CA VAL A 88 2.85 -21.34 1.13
C VAL A 88 3.61 -22.50 1.76
N ASP A 89 4.34 -23.26 0.96
CA ASP A 89 5.12 -24.40 1.44
C ASP A 89 6.24 -23.94 2.39
N GLY A 90 6.41 -24.65 3.48
CA GLY A 90 7.41 -24.34 4.51
C GLY A 90 7.02 -23.27 5.52
N PHE A 91 5.77 -22.76 5.47
CA PHE A 91 5.25 -21.88 6.50
C PHE A 91 4.36 -22.65 7.49
N GLU A 92 4.43 -22.28 8.75
CA GLU A 92 3.63 -22.88 9.83
C GLU A 92 2.82 -21.81 10.57
N VAL A 93 1.64 -22.21 11.09
CA VAL A 93 0.83 -21.34 11.94
C VAL A 93 1.57 -21.06 13.24
N GLY A 94 1.63 -19.79 13.64
CA GLY A 94 2.40 -19.34 14.80
C GLY A 94 3.84 -18.93 14.49
N GLN A 95 4.37 -19.25 13.31
CA GLN A 95 5.70 -18.81 12.88
C GLN A 95 5.79 -17.27 12.81
N GLU A 96 6.94 -16.73 13.22
CA GLU A 96 7.24 -15.31 13.12
C GLU A 96 7.99 -14.98 11.83
N LEU A 97 7.57 -13.93 11.16
CA LEU A 97 8.22 -13.35 9.98
C LEU A 97 8.87 -12.03 10.39
N THR A 98 10.17 -11.91 10.16
CA THR A 98 10.97 -10.74 10.56
C THR A 98 11.52 -10.00 9.33
N VAL A 99 12.12 -8.84 9.56
CA VAL A 99 12.74 -8.02 8.52
C VAL A 99 13.93 -8.72 7.85
N GLU A 100 14.53 -9.73 8.50
CA GLU A 100 15.66 -10.50 7.97
C GLU A 100 15.38 -11.18 6.63
N GLN A 101 14.10 -11.41 6.33
CA GLN A 101 13.69 -12.00 5.05
C GLN A 101 14.00 -11.09 3.85
N ILE A 102 14.20 -9.78 4.09
CA ILE A 102 14.50 -8.80 3.05
C ILE A 102 15.88 -8.19 3.31
N PRO A 103 16.95 -8.78 2.76
CA PRO A 103 18.31 -8.26 2.90
C PRO A 103 18.50 -6.96 2.10
N ALA A 104 19.51 -6.18 2.48
CA ALA A 104 19.94 -5.00 1.74
C ALA A 104 20.28 -5.36 0.28
N GLY A 105 20.03 -4.44 -0.65
CA GLY A 105 20.19 -4.64 -2.10
C GLY A 105 19.01 -5.33 -2.79
N THR A 106 18.03 -5.83 -2.03
CA THR A 106 16.82 -6.43 -2.61
C THR A 106 15.92 -5.35 -3.21
N LYS A 107 15.35 -5.63 -4.37
CA LYS A 107 14.30 -4.77 -4.96
C LYS A 107 12.94 -5.20 -4.48
N VAL A 108 12.16 -4.24 -4.01
CA VAL A 108 10.83 -4.46 -3.42
C VAL A 108 9.79 -3.54 -4.06
N ASP A 109 8.56 -4.03 -4.09
CA ASP A 109 7.39 -3.23 -4.46
C ASP A 109 6.65 -2.82 -3.19
N VAL A 110 6.47 -1.53 -2.99
CA VAL A 110 5.83 -0.99 -1.79
C VAL A 110 4.42 -0.51 -2.09
N THR A 111 3.44 -1.16 -1.48
CA THR A 111 2.03 -0.81 -1.60
C THR A 111 1.54 -0.11 -0.35
N GLY A 112 0.93 1.04 -0.52
CA GLY A 112 0.38 1.81 0.59
C GLY A 112 -0.80 2.69 0.19
N THR A 113 -1.47 3.27 1.18
CA THR A 113 -2.53 4.24 0.94
C THR A 113 -1.92 5.62 0.77
N SER A 114 -2.14 6.24 -0.39
CA SER A 114 -1.62 7.57 -0.70
C SER A 114 -2.28 8.64 0.17
N ARG A 115 -1.57 9.77 0.38
CA ARG A 115 -2.13 10.90 1.11
C ARG A 115 -3.36 11.47 0.41
N GLY A 116 -4.47 11.60 1.12
CA GLY A 116 -5.68 12.24 0.62
C GLY A 116 -5.46 13.72 0.30
N LYS A 117 -5.97 14.16 -0.86
CA LYS A 117 -5.91 15.56 -1.33
C LYS A 117 -7.31 16.18 -1.46
N GLY A 118 -8.34 15.46 -1.02
CA GLY A 118 -9.74 15.87 -1.10
C GLY A 118 -10.26 15.96 -2.53
N PHE A 119 -11.24 16.83 -2.76
CA PHE A 119 -11.74 17.12 -4.09
C PHE A 119 -10.75 17.99 -4.85
N ALA A 120 -10.29 17.54 -6.00
CA ALA A 120 -9.31 18.24 -6.83
C ALA A 120 -9.86 18.55 -8.21
N GLY A 121 -9.56 19.74 -8.71
CA GLY A 121 -9.88 20.15 -10.08
C GLY A 121 -9.01 19.41 -11.10
N VAL A 122 -9.40 19.49 -12.37
CA VAL A 122 -8.76 18.77 -13.49
C VAL A 122 -7.28 19.12 -13.69
N MET A 123 -6.88 20.34 -13.37
CA MET A 123 -5.47 20.74 -13.47
C MET A 123 -4.62 19.99 -12.45
N LYS A 124 -5.05 19.90 -11.19
CA LYS A 124 -4.31 19.20 -10.14
C LYS A 124 -4.41 17.67 -10.28
N ARG A 125 -5.61 17.18 -10.64
CA ARG A 125 -5.89 15.73 -10.69
C ARG A 125 -5.33 15.05 -11.93
N HIS A 126 -5.35 15.74 -13.09
CA HIS A 126 -5.02 15.15 -14.38
C HIS A 126 -4.00 15.96 -15.19
N ASN A 127 -3.40 17.00 -14.59
CA ASN A 127 -2.40 17.86 -15.21
C ASN A 127 -2.90 18.56 -16.48
N PHE A 128 -4.17 18.99 -16.51
CA PHE A 128 -4.69 19.78 -17.63
C PHE A 128 -4.05 21.16 -17.66
N ALA A 129 -3.75 21.66 -18.85
CA ALA A 129 -3.11 22.96 -19.06
C ALA A 129 -4.00 24.14 -18.63
N GLY A 130 -5.32 23.98 -18.69
CA GLY A 130 -6.27 25.07 -18.46
C GLY A 130 -6.46 25.93 -19.70
N GLN A 131 -7.02 27.13 -19.49
CA GLN A 131 -7.32 28.11 -20.56
C GLN A 131 -6.48 29.37 -20.36
N PRO A 132 -6.27 30.19 -21.42
CA PRO A 132 -5.52 31.42 -21.32
C PRO A 132 -6.00 32.37 -20.23
N ALA A 133 -5.09 33.17 -19.65
CA ALA A 133 -5.42 34.13 -18.61
C ALA A 133 -6.11 35.42 -19.17
N SER A 134 -5.97 35.69 -20.46
CA SER A 134 -6.49 36.86 -21.16
C SER A 134 -7.12 36.47 -22.51
N HIS A 135 -7.23 37.39 -23.45
CA HIS A 135 -7.83 37.21 -24.80
C HIS A 135 -9.30 36.77 -24.76
N GLY A 136 -10.10 37.46 -23.91
CA GLY A 136 -11.55 37.23 -23.82
C GLY A 136 -11.96 36.04 -22.98
N ASN A 137 -11.02 35.33 -22.34
CA ASN A 137 -11.35 34.24 -21.45
C ASN A 137 -11.98 34.78 -20.17
N ASN A 138 -13.21 34.39 -19.89
CA ASN A 138 -13.93 34.77 -18.67
C ASN A 138 -14.41 33.54 -17.91
N LYS A 139 -14.02 33.43 -16.62
CA LYS A 139 -14.45 32.36 -15.67
C LYS A 139 -14.14 30.93 -16.11
N SER A 140 -13.25 30.73 -17.10
CA SER A 140 -12.95 29.40 -17.66
C SER A 140 -11.49 28.96 -17.50
N HIS A 141 -10.65 29.76 -16.82
CA HIS A 141 -9.20 29.56 -16.71
C HIS A 141 -8.79 28.15 -16.26
N ARG A 142 -9.50 27.56 -15.31
CA ARG A 142 -9.16 26.27 -14.70
C ARG A 142 -10.14 25.14 -15.05
N LYS A 143 -11.03 25.37 -16.02
CA LYS A 143 -12.02 24.38 -16.47
C LYS A 143 -11.40 23.31 -17.39
N PRO A 144 -12.04 22.13 -17.52
CA PRO A 144 -11.53 21.04 -18.36
C PRO A 144 -11.61 21.35 -19.87
N GLY A 145 -12.44 22.30 -20.30
CA GLY A 145 -12.80 22.54 -21.68
C GLY A 145 -13.98 21.67 -22.11
N ALA A 146 -14.05 21.32 -23.38
CA ALA A 146 -15.10 20.45 -23.90
C ALA A 146 -15.01 19.04 -23.32
N ILE A 147 -16.15 18.48 -22.95
CA ILE A 147 -16.26 17.12 -22.38
C ILE A 147 -16.94 16.12 -23.30
N GLY A 148 -17.42 16.59 -24.46
CA GLY A 148 -18.09 15.75 -25.44
C GLY A 148 -18.55 16.57 -26.64
N SER A 149 -19.19 15.89 -27.56
CA SER A 149 -19.76 16.47 -28.77
C SER A 149 -21.28 16.66 -28.66
N CYS A 150 -21.92 17.18 -29.71
CA CYS A 150 -23.34 17.54 -29.71
C CYS A 150 -24.30 16.32 -29.79
N ALA A 151 -25.10 16.23 -30.87
CA ALA A 151 -26.14 15.20 -31.02
C ALA A 151 -25.61 13.78 -31.08
N PHE A 152 -24.42 13.58 -31.58
CA PHE A 152 -23.70 12.31 -31.56
C PHE A 152 -22.35 12.50 -30.84
N PRO A 153 -22.02 11.68 -29.81
CA PRO A 153 -22.67 10.47 -29.28
C PRO A 153 -23.77 10.72 -28.22
N ALA A 154 -24.23 11.97 -28.02
CA ALA A 154 -25.28 12.38 -27.07
C ALA A 154 -25.00 12.00 -25.60
N ARG A 155 -23.76 11.75 -25.25
CA ARG A 155 -23.31 11.38 -23.90
C ARG A 155 -21.86 11.75 -23.69
N VAL A 156 -21.45 11.82 -22.43
CA VAL A 156 -20.04 11.85 -22.04
C VAL A 156 -19.53 10.41 -21.90
N PHE A 157 -18.38 10.10 -22.49
CA PHE A 157 -17.81 8.76 -22.43
C PHE A 157 -17.40 8.38 -21.01
N LYS A 158 -17.52 7.09 -20.70
CA LYS A 158 -17.00 6.53 -19.43
C LYS A 158 -15.48 6.72 -19.38
N GLY A 159 -14.95 7.05 -18.19
CA GLY A 159 -13.52 7.29 -18.03
C GLY A 159 -13.05 8.69 -18.42
N GLN A 160 -13.95 9.59 -18.88
CA GLN A 160 -13.59 11.00 -19.14
C GLN A 160 -12.97 11.63 -17.90
N ARG A 161 -11.79 12.24 -18.07
CA ARG A 161 -11.05 12.87 -16.97
C ARG A 161 -11.76 14.13 -16.49
N MET A 162 -12.23 14.11 -15.26
CA MET A 162 -12.96 15.21 -14.62
C MET A 162 -12.44 15.48 -13.22
N ALA A 163 -12.86 16.60 -12.63
CA ALA A 163 -12.64 16.89 -11.22
C ALA A 163 -13.26 15.80 -10.34
N GLY A 164 -12.67 15.57 -9.19
CA GLY A 164 -13.15 14.57 -8.25
C GLY A 164 -12.18 14.30 -7.11
N HIS A 165 -12.44 13.25 -6.35
CA HIS A 165 -11.60 12.80 -5.25
C HIS A 165 -10.19 12.45 -5.78
N MET A 166 -9.17 12.90 -5.06
CA MET A 166 -7.76 12.62 -5.37
C MET A 166 -7.04 12.16 -4.11
N GLY A 167 -6.20 11.14 -4.26
CA GLY A 167 -5.49 10.52 -3.14
C GLY A 167 -6.40 9.63 -2.28
N HIS A 168 -5.88 9.15 -1.14
CA HIS A 168 -6.51 8.15 -0.29
C HIS A 168 -6.91 6.89 -1.08
N GLU A 169 -6.04 6.47 -1.95
CA GLU A 169 -6.15 5.29 -2.81
C GLU A 169 -4.92 4.41 -2.65
N GLN A 170 -5.08 3.14 -2.89
CA GLN A 170 -3.97 2.19 -2.86
C GLN A 170 -3.06 2.44 -4.06
N VAL A 171 -1.78 2.68 -3.80
CA VAL A 171 -0.75 2.92 -4.80
C VAL A 171 0.42 1.98 -4.53
N THR A 172 0.93 1.36 -5.57
CA THR A 172 2.15 0.54 -5.52
C THR A 172 3.28 1.26 -6.23
N THR A 173 4.38 1.46 -5.53
CA THR A 173 5.64 1.95 -6.11
C THR A 173 6.55 0.75 -6.29
N GLN A 174 6.95 0.50 -7.53
CA GLN A 174 7.71 -0.68 -7.91
C GLN A 174 9.22 -0.43 -7.92
N ASN A 175 9.99 -1.51 -7.78
CA ASN A 175 11.45 -1.53 -7.93
C ASN A 175 12.20 -0.59 -6.99
N LEU A 176 11.73 -0.43 -5.76
CA LEU A 176 12.48 0.30 -4.73
C LEU A 176 13.60 -0.61 -4.19
N GLU A 177 14.78 -0.05 -4.04
CA GLU A 177 15.94 -0.75 -3.51
C GLU A 177 16.01 -0.59 -1.99
N VAL A 178 16.24 -1.70 -1.30
CA VAL A 178 16.48 -1.72 0.14
C VAL A 178 17.94 -1.33 0.39
N VAL A 179 18.16 -0.17 0.96
CA VAL A 179 19.51 0.35 1.26
C VAL A 179 20.08 -0.32 2.51
N HIS A 180 19.27 -0.50 3.54
CA HIS A 180 19.68 -1.06 4.81
C HIS A 180 18.54 -1.84 5.46
N SER A 181 18.87 -2.95 6.13
CA SER A 181 17.95 -3.78 6.90
C SER A 181 18.56 -4.03 8.28
N ASP A 182 17.87 -3.60 9.33
CA ASP A 182 18.30 -3.71 10.73
C ASP A 182 17.31 -4.58 11.50
N ALA A 183 17.73 -5.83 11.77
CA ALA A 183 16.92 -6.79 12.48
C ALA A 183 16.76 -6.47 13.98
N GLU A 184 17.78 -5.86 14.60
CA GLU A 184 17.74 -5.55 16.04
C GLU A 184 16.71 -4.45 16.33
N ARG A 185 16.61 -3.46 15.43
CA ARG A 185 15.68 -2.33 15.57
C ARG A 185 14.37 -2.53 14.82
N ASN A 186 14.23 -3.63 14.08
CA ASN A 186 13.09 -3.89 13.20
C ASN A 186 12.86 -2.76 12.18
N LEU A 187 13.93 -2.27 11.56
CA LEU A 187 13.91 -1.19 10.58
C LEU A 187 14.34 -1.69 9.19
N LEU A 188 13.66 -1.12 8.21
CA LEU A 188 13.96 -1.28 6.79
C LEU A 188 14.07 0.08 6.12
#